data_a77ae674af046f709ae431515c091e5c
#
_entry.id   a77ae674af046f709ae431515c091e5c
#
_cell.length_a   1.000
_cell.length_b   1.000
_cell.length_c   1.000
_cell.angle_alpha   90.00
_cell.angle_beta   90.00
_cell.angle_gamma   90.00
#
_symmetry.space_group_name_H-M   'P 1'
#
loop_
_entity.id
_entity.type
_entity.pdbx_description
1 polymer ?
#
loop_
_entity_poly.entity_id
_entity_poly.type
_entity_poly.pdbx_seq_one_letter_code
_entity_poly.pdbx_strand_id
1 'polypeptide(L)'
;MTTAGLKAEGVSWDLSELYSGPDDPHIEADLAEAQRWAEAFAQAYRGKIAGGQLDGPGLAKALAEYEALSDVSHRPSFYASLLFAAETQNTKVQQLVQRTREAATETANLLIFFSLELIAVEEQQLAPLLTAPEMAEYQHYLETLRRFKPHTLSEKEEQLLNQRNLTGRSAFEQLYEELSGSLRFRLTVNGEEQELTDGEVMALLRQPDRTLREHAFTVFLETHAGHSLVLTSIFNNLLLDHKVECALRQYDDVVLPTHLANEIAPQTVEAMMQAVERHYPLAQEYFRLKARLLGFDRLKNTDLYAPIDAQAEAIPFPQAQTLIQTSFGRFSEQFAAIAADFFTRRWIDAEVRGGKRGGAFCAALSPRHHPYVLCSYNGTGRDVATVAHELGHGIHYWLSRRQKLLNYDAPLVLAETASVFAEILLTRHLLAEAQSPAVRRSLLC
;
A
#
# COMPACT_ATOMS: atom_id res chain seq x y z
N MET A 1 1.71 23.89 -25.25
CA MET A 1 1.76 23.92 -23.78
C MET A 1 3.11 23.35 -23.38
N THR A 2 3.86 24.05 -22.54
CA THR A 2 5.14 23.55 -22.03
C THR A 2 4.89 22.29 -21.19
N THR A 3 5.77 21.30 -21.29
CA THR A 3 5.70 20.03 -20.54
C THR A 3 5.59 20.21 -19.00
N ALA A 4 5.98 21.36 -18.50
CA ALA A 4 5.92 21.75 -17.09
C ALA A 4 4.50 21.76 -16.49
N GLY A 5 3.45 22.05 -17.26
CA GLY A 5 2.07 22.05 -16.73
C GLY A 5 1.38 20.68 -16.76
N LEU A 6 2.02 19.64 -17.31
CA LEU A 6 1.45 18.30 -17.42
C LEU A 6 1.84 17.39 -16.24
N LYS A 7 3.04 17.56 -15.73
CA LYS A 7 3.53 16.87 -14.55
C LYS A 7 3.05 17.64 -13.31
N ALA A 8 2.69 16.96 -12.25
CA ALA A 8 2.20 17.57 -11.00
C ALA A 8 3.33 18.29 -10.23
N GLU A 9 4.02 19.25 -10.91
CA GLU A 9 5.14 19.99 -10.33
C GLU A 9 4.71 20.74 -9.07
N GLY A 10 5.47 20.58 -7.98
CA GLY A 10 5.19 21.17 -6.68
C GLY A 10 4.03 20.52 -5.90
N VAL A 11 3.42 19.46 -6.43
CA VAL A 11 2.40 18.69 -5.71
C VAL A 11 3.11 17.64 -4.85
N SER A 12 3.47 18.06 -3.65
CA SER A 12 4.05 17.21 -2.61
C SER A 12 3.19 17.27 -1.34
N TRP A 13 3.14 16.16 -0.62
CA TRP A 13 2.44 16.11 0.66
C TRP A 13 3.10 16.95 1.75
N ASP A 14 2.31 17.31 2.76
CA ASP A 14 2.76 17.98 3.97
C ASP A 14 2.72 16.99 5.14
N LEU A 15 3.89 16.62 5.65
CA LEU A 15 4.03 15.68 6.75
C LEU A 15 4.23 16.37 8.11
N SER A 16 4.11 17.72 8.17
CA SER A 16 4.41 18.51 9.37
C SER A 16 3.45 18.24 10.55
N GLU A 17 2.28 17.67 10.30
CA GLU A 17 1.39 17.18 11.36
C GLU A 17 1.98 15.99 12.14
N LEU A 18 2.89 15.23 11.54
CA LEU A 18 3.62 14.15 12.19
C LEU A 18 4.88 14.68 12.84
N TYR A 19 5.80 15.22 12.02
CA TYR A 19 7.06 15.83 12.47
C TYR A 19 7.54 16.86 11.45
N SER A 20 8.35 17.85 11.93
CA SER A 20 8.83 18.96 11.10
C SER A 20 10.00 18.61 10.17
N GLY A 21 10.62 17.44 10.32
CA GLY A 21 11.76 16.99 9.52
C GLY A 21 12.43 15.75 10.12
N PRO A 22 13.41 15.16 9.41
CA PRO A 22 14.10 13.95 9.88
C PRO A 22 14.94 14.16 11.15
N ASP A 23 15.27 15.40 11.46
CA ASP A 23 16.04 15.80 12.64
C ASP A 23 15.13 16.38 13.77
N ASP A 24 13.79 16.21 13.67
CA ASP A 24 12.85 16.72 14.68
C ASP A 24 13.09 16.02 16.04
N PRO A 25 13.37 16.77 17.12
CA PRO A 25 13.64 16.18 18.43
C PRO A 25 12.45 15.43 19.04
N HIS A 26 11.22 15.69 18.59
CA HIS A 26 10.05 14.97 19.05
C HIS A 26 10.06 13.51 18.62
N ILE A 27 10.77 13.16 17.54
CA ILE A 27 10.93 11.75 17.12
C ILE A 27 11.58 10.94 18.23
N GLU A 28 12.73 11.42 18.79
CA GLU A 28 13.41 10.73 19.88
C GLU A 28 12.59 10.73 21.17
N ALA A 29 11.87 11.82 21.43
CA ALA A 29 11.00 11.90 22.59
C ALA A 29 9.86 10.85 22.52
N ASP A 30 9.22 10.72 21.36
CA ASP A 30 8.14 9.73 21.14
C ASP A 30 8.66 8.29 21.19
N LEU A 31 9.84 8.01 20.63
CA LEU A 31 10.46 6.68 20.72
C LEU A 31 10.75 6.31 22.19
N ALA A 32 11.33 7.23 22.97
CA ALA A 32 11.62 7.00 24.37
C ALA A 32 10.34 6.90 25.22
N GLU A 33 9.30 7.65 24.90
CA GLU A 33 8.01 7.56 25.56
C GLU A 33 7.33 6.22 25.28
N ALA A 34 7.30 5.78 24.02
CA ALA A 34 6.74 4.50 23.61
C ALA A 34 7.40 3.33 24.35
N GLN A 35 8.72 3.35 24.48
CA GLN A 35 9.45 2.32 25.22
C GLN A 35 9.07 2.30 26.71
N ARG A 36 9.10 3.46 27.38
CA ARG A 36 8.72 3.55 28.80
C ARG A 36 7.28 3.09 29.03
N TRP A 37 6.39 3.47 28.12
CA TRP A 37 4.98 3.10 28.23
C TRP A 37 4.79 1.59 27.98
N ALA A 38 5.53 1.00 27.04
CA ALA A 38 5.52 -0.45 26.79
C ALA A 38 6.03 -1.25 28.02
N GLU A 39 7.08 -0.77 28.68
CA GLU A 39 7.57 -1.38 29.94
C GLU A 39 6.51 -1.30 31.04
N ALA A 40 5.87 -0.14 31.22
CA ALA A 40 4.79 0.03 32.21
C ALA A 40 3.57 -0.85 31.87
N PHE A 41 3.20 -0.94 30.59
CA PHE A 41 2.14 -1.82 30.11
C PHE A 41 2.44 -3.29 30.40
N ALA A 42 3.67 -3.73 30.12
CA ALA A 42 4.09 -5.09 30.42
C ALA A 42 4.04 -5.39 31.93
N GLN A 43 4.49 -4.47 32.78
CA GLN A 43 4.38 -4.62 34.24
C GLN A 43 2.92 -4.69 34.72
N ALA A 44 2.04 -3.91 34.07
CA ALA A 44 0.63 -3.85 34.45
C ALA A 44 -0.16 -5.10 34.04
N TYR A 45 0.13 -5.71 32.88
CA TYR A 45 -0.78 -6.68 32.26
C TYR A 45 -0.18 -8.07 32.04
N ARG A 46 1.13 -8.26 32.02
CA ARG A 46 1.78 -9.56 31.76
C ARG A 46 1.31 -10.63 32.77
N GLY A 47 0.84 -11.75 32.21
CA GLY A 47 0.33 -12.89 32.98
C GLY A 47 -1.10 -12.72 33.51
N LYS A 48 -1.71 -11.54 33.37
CA LYS A 48 -3.05 -11.29 33.93
C LYS A 48 -4.18 -11.83 33.07
N ILE A 49 -4.01 -11.87 31.75
CA ILE A 49 -4.99 -12.47 30.83
C ILE A 49 -4.96 -14.00 31.02
N ALA A 50 -3.76 -14.60 30.89
CA ALA A 50 -3.56 -16.02 31.05
C ALA A 50 -3.93 -16.51 32.46
N GLY A 51 -3.71 -15.68 33.49
CA GLY A 51 -4.07 -15.97 34.88
C GLY A 51 -5.53 -15.74 35.24
N GLY A 52 -6.37 -15.28 34.29
CA GLY A 52 -7.80 -15.02 34.54
C GLY A 52 -8.06 -13.89 35.55
N GLN A 53 -7.14 -12.91 35.64
CA GLN A 53 -7.22 -11.83 36.62
C GLN A 53 -7.94 -10.56 36.09
N LEU A 54 -8.29 -10.55 34.79
CA LEU A 54 -9.05 -9.46 34.17
C LEU A 54 -10.51 -9.88 33.97
N ASP A 55 -11.42 -9.00 34.31
CA ASP A 55 -12.81 -9.05 33.86
C ASP A 55 -12.99 -8.37 32.49
N GLY A 56 -14.20 -8.37 31.95
CA GLY A 56 -14.47 -7.77 30.64
C GLY A 56 -14.08 -6.29 30.54
N PRO A 57 -14.52 -5.41 31.46
CA PRO A 57 -14.08 -4.02 31.50
C PRO A 57 -12.57 -3.85 31.68
N GLY A 58 -11.94 -4.68 32.48
CA GLY A 58 -10.48 -4.68 32.66
C GLY A 58 -9.72 -5.04 31.40
N LEU A 59 -10.20 -6.02 30.63
CA LEU A 59 -9.63 -6.38 29.33
C LEU A 59 -9.85 -5.27 28.29
N ALA A 60 -11.06 -4.68 28.24
CA ALA A 60 -11.34 -3.56 27.34
C ALA A 60 -10.44 -2.36 27.62
N LYS A 61 -10.18 -2.08 28.91
CA LYS A 61 -9.22 -1.03 29.31
C LYS A 61 -7.81 -1.36 28.83
N ALA A 62 -7.33 -2.60 28.99
CA ALA A 62 -6.02 -3.03 28.53
C ALA A 62 -5.89 -2.88 26.99
N LEU A 63 -6.93 -3.26 26.23
CA LEU A 63 -6.97 -3.09 24.78
C LEU A 63 -6.92 -1.60 24.37
N ALA A 64 -7.67 -0.73 25.05
CA ALA A 64 -7.65 0.70 24.79
C ALA A 64 -6.28 1.34 25.10
N GLU A 65 -5.59 0.92 26.16
CA GLU A 65 -4.24 1.36 26.48
C GLU A 65 -3.23 0.83 25.46
N TYR A 66 -3.41 -0.40 24.99
CA TYR A 66 -2.58 -0.98 23.91
C TYR A 66 -2.75 -0.23 22.60
N GLU A 67 -3.98 0.17 22.22
CA GLU A 67 -4.25 1.02 21.04
C GLU A 67 -3.54 2.38 21.14
N ALA A 68 -3.67 3.04 22.30
CA ALA A 68 -3.06 4.34 22.52
C ALA A 68 -1.53 4.28 22.47
N LEU A 69 -0.93 3.24 23.03
CA LEU A 69 0.49 2.96 22.95
C LEU A 69 0.93 2.65 21.52
N SER A 70 0.16 1.85 20.78
CA SER A 70 0.43 1.52 19.38
C SER A 70 0.44 2.77 18.50
N ASP A 71 -0.48 3.70 18.69
CA ASP A 71 -0.53 4.97 17.95
C ASP A 71 0.78 5.80 18.14
N VAL A 72 1.25 5.91 19.38
CA VAL A 72 2.50 6.65 19.68
C VAL A 72 3.73 5.91 19.15
N SER A 73 3.79 4.59 19.33
CA SER A 73 4.97 3.79 18.94
C SER A 73 5.15 3.67 17.42
N HIS A 74 4.06 3.68 16.65
CA HIS A 74 4.13 3.57 15.20
C HIS A 74 4.37 4.91 14.48
N ARG A 75 4.05 6.04 15.09
CA ARG A 75 4.15 7.37 14.46
C ARG A 75 5.54 7.68 13.90
N PRO A 76 6.66 7.47 14.63
CA PRO A 76 8.00 7.74 14.10
C PRO A 76 8.35 6.89 12.87
N SER A 77 8.06 5.59 12.92
CA SER A 77 8.35 4.67 11.80
C SER A 77 7.44 4.91 10.60
N PHE A 78 6.19 5.28 10.81
CA PHE A 78 5.26 5.68 9.76
C PHE A 78 5.73 6.93 9.04
N TYR A 79 6.10 7.98 9.80
CA TYR A 79 6.68 9.20 9.23
C TYR A 79 7.95 8.93 8.43
N ALA A 80 8.87 8.14 9.00
CA ALA A 80 10.11 7.76 8.32
C ALA A 80 9.84 7.01 7.01
N SER A 81 8.83 6.13 6.98
CA SER A 81 8.45 5.38 5.78
C SER A 81 7.85 6.27 4.68
N LEU A 82 7.05 7.27 5.05
CA LEU A 82 6.52 8.26 4.09
C LEU A 82 7.65 9.12 3.51
N LEU A 83 8.56 9.64 4.34
CA LEU A 83 9.73 10.38 3.85
C LEU A 83 10.58 9.51 2.93
N PHE A 84 10.85 8.27 3.31
CA PHE A 84 11.65 7.35 2.50
C PHE A 84 10.99 7.06 1.14
N ALA A 85 9.69 6.85 1.11
CA ALA A 85 8.97 6.67 -0.15
C ALA A 85 9.08 7.88 -1.10
N ALA A 86 9.18 9.08 -0.54
CA ALA A 86 9.37 10.31 -1.30
C ALA A 86 10.84 10.57 -1.70
N GLU A 87 11.82 10.07 -0.92
CA GLU A 87 13.25 10.39 -1.02
C GLU A 87 14.15 9.20 -0.69
N THR A 88 14.04 8.09 -1.44
CA THR A 88 14.77 6.83 -1.16
C THR A 88 16.30 6.99 -1.15
N GLN A 89 16.83 8.02 -1.81
CA GLN A 89 18.27 8.30 -1.93
C GLN A 89 18.80 9.24 -0.85
N ASN A 90 17.95 9.77 0.02
CA ASN A 90 18.37 10.68 1.08
C ASN A 90 18.94 9.89 2.27
N THR A 91 20.26 10.02 2.49
CA THR A 91 20.97 9.29 3.54
C THR A 91 20.44 9.57 4.95
N LYS A 92 19.98 10.80 5.23
CA LYS A 92 19.38 11.13 6.53
C LYS A 92 18.06 10.38 6.74
N VAL A 93 17.26 10.28 5.67
CA VAL A 93 15.98 9.55 5.71
C VAL A 93 16.22 8.04 5.85
N GLN A 94 17.22 7.48 5.15
CA GLN A 94 17.63 6.08 5.32
C GLN A 94 18.04 5.78 6.78
N GLN A 95 18.85 6.65 7.39
CA GLN A 95 19.24 6.55 8.80
C GLN A 95 18.04 6.64 9.75
N LEU A 96 17.09 7.54 9.46
CA LEU A 96 15.86 7.67 10.24
C LEU A 96 15.02 6.38 10.17
N VAL A 97 14.84 5.82 8.96
CA VAL A 97 14.10 4.54 8.76
C VAL A 97 14.72 3.42 9.58
N GLN A 98 16.05 3.27 9.51
CA GLN A 98 16.74 2.23 10.29
C GLN A 98 16.51 2.43 11.79
N ARG A 99 16.78 3.62 12.31
CA ARG A 99 16.66 3.96 13.73
C ARG A 99 15.23 3.76 14.27
N THR A 100 14.22 4.26 13.56
CA THR A 100 12.83 4.13 13.99
C THR A 100 12.34 2.69 13.92
N ARG A 101 12.83 1.90 12.95
CA ARG A 101 12.52 0.49 12.81
C ARG A 101 13.14 -0.36 13.95
N GLU A 102 14.39 -0.07 14.32
CA GLU A 102 15.05 -0.72 15.46
C GLU A 102 14.26 -0.46 16.76
N ALA A 103 13.96 0.81 17.06
CA ALA A 103 13.20 1.19 18.25
C ALA A 103 11.77 0.60 18.27
N ALA A 104 11.08 0.60 17.11
CA ALA A 104 9.75 -0.03 16.99
C ALA A 104 9.81 -1.55 17.25
N THR A 105 10.87 -2.22 16.80
CA THR A 105 11.07 -3.65 17.06
C THR A 105 11.31 -3.94 18.54
N GLU A 106 12.09 -3.11 19.23
CA GLU A 106 12.31 -3.23 20.67
C GLU A 106 11.00 -3.05 21.45
N THR A 107 10.24 -2.02 21.10
CA THR A 107 8.91 -1.76 21.71
C THR A 107 7.93 -2.91 21.43
N ALA A 108 7.87 -3.42 20.19
CA ALA A 108 7.02 -4.55 19.83
C ALA A 108 7.38 -5.82 20.63
N ASN A 109 8.67 -6.06 20.86
CA ASN A 109 9.14 -7.20 21.66
C ASN A 109 8.73 -7.10 23.14
N LEU A 110 8.60 -5.90 23.70
CA LEU A 110 8.06 -5.71 25.04
C LEU A 110 6.57 -6.03 25.11
N LEU A 111 5.83 -5.82 24.02
CA LEU A 111 4.37 -5.92 23.95
C LEU A 111 3.87 -7.28 23.43
N ILE A 112 4.72 -8.09 22.82
CA ILE A 112 4.32 -9.34 22.13
C ILE A 112 3.58 -10.32 23.04
N PHE A 113 3.90 -10.33 24.34
CA PHE A 113 3.22 -11.17 25.34
C PHE A 113 1.71 -10.95 25.30
N PHE A 114 1.26 -9.71 25.05
CA PHE A 114 -0.16 -9.35 25.15
C PHE A 114 -0.99 -10.04 24.07
N SER A 115 -0.56 -9.99 22.81
CA SER A 115 -1.21 -10.74 21.73
C SER A 115 -1.08 -12.25 21.94
N LEU A 116 0.07 -12.75 22.42
CA LEU A 116 0.25 -14.18 22.70
C LEU A 116 -0.69 -14.67 23.80
N GLU A 117 -0.89 -13.92 24.88
CA GLU A 117 -1.84 -14.27 25.93
C GLU A 117 -3.29 -14.23 25.41
N LEU A 118 -3.67 -13.23 24.60
CA LEU A 118 -5.00 -13.15 23.97
C LEU A 118 -5.27 -14.34 23.03
N ILE A 119 -4.26 -14.80 22.30
CA ILE A 119 -4.34 -15.98 21.43
C ILE A 119 -4.45 -17.26 22.28
N ALA A 120 -3.67 -17.37 23.34
CA ALA A 120 -3.55 -18.59 24.14
C ALA A 120 -4.77 -18.84 25.04
N VAL A 121 -5.44 -17.77 25.53
CA VAL A 121 -6.57 -17.92 26.47
C VAL A 121 -7.62 -18.89 25.93
N GLU A 122 -8.10 -19.77 26.80
CA GLU A 122 -9.11 -20.76 26.41
C GLU A 122 -10.49 -20.14 26.23
N GLU A 123 -11.30 -20.72 25.33
CA GLU A 123 -12.62 -20.19 24.97
C GLU A 123 -13.54 -20.03 26.17
N GLN A 124 -13.48 -20.99 27.11
CA GLN A 124 -14.28 -20.97 28.32
C GLN A 124 -13.96 -19.79 29.25
N GLN A 125 -12.73 -19.28 29.19
CA GLN A 125 -12.30 -18.09 29.93
C GLN A 125 -12.58 -16.80 29.16
N LEU A 126 -12.45 -16.81 27.84
CA LEU A 126 -12.66 -15.64 26.98
C LEU A 126 -14.14 -15.30 26.81
N ALA A 127 -15.00 -16.29 26.59
CA ALA A 127 -16.43 -16.05 26.28
C ALA A 127 -17.15 -15.19 27.31
N PRO A 128 -16.96 -15.37 28.65
CA PRO A 128 -17.55 -14.47 29.63
C PRO A 128 -17.04 -13.02 29.54
N LEU A 129 -15.77 -12.81 29.17
CA LEU A 129 -15.19 -11.47 29.02
C LEU A 129 -15.82 -10.71 27.86
N LEU A 130 -16.12 -11.43 26.78
CA LEU A 130 -16.73 -10.86 25.56
C LEU A 130 -18.19 -10.43 25.76
N THR A 131 -18.85 -10.83 26.85
CA THR A 131 -20.23 -10.41 27.17
C THR A 131 -20.30 -8.97 27.69
N ALA A 132 -19.18 -8.39 28.12
CA ALA A 132 -19.12 -7.00 28.55
C ALA A 132 -19.38 -6.03 27.38
N PRO A 133 -20.24 -5.01 27.55
CA PRO A 133 -20.54 -4.06 26.49
C PRO A 133 -19.30 -3.37 25.93
N GLU A 134 -18.31 -3.10 26.75
CA GLU A 134 -17.04 -2.46 26.39
C GLU A 134 -16.20 -3.30 25.43
N MET A 135 -16.43 -4.63 25.38
CA MET A 135 -15.74 -5.56 24.50
C MET A 135 -16.35 -5.66 23.11
N ALA A 136 -17.56 -5.12 22.90
CA ALA A 136 -18.27 -5.26 21.63
C ALA A 136 -17.47 -4.79 20.41
N GLU A 137 -16.72 -3.68 20.55
CA GLU A 137 -15.89 -3.13 19.48
C GLU A 137 -14.56 -3.87 19.27
N TYR A 138 -14.20 -4.84 20.13
CA TYR A 138 -12.96 -5.63 20.04
C TYR A 138 -13.18 -7.08 19.62
N GLN A 139 -14.42 -7.53 19.48
CA GLN A 139 -14.74 -8.94 19.16
C GLN A 139 -14.09 -9.39 17.87
N HIS A 140 -14.25 -8.59 16.80
CA HIS A 140 -13.67 -8.92 15.49
C HIS A 140 -12.14 -9.04 15.54
N TYR A 141 -11.47 -8.09 16.18
CA TYR A 141 -10.02 -8.14 16.38
C TYR A 141 -9.58 -9.44 17.07
N LEU A 142 -10.26 -9.81 18.16
CA LEU A 142 -9.92 -11.02 18.90
C LEU A 142 -10.19 -12.29 18.09
N GLU A 143 -11.30 -12.33 17.35
CA GLU A 143 -11.60 -13.46 16.44
C GLU A 143 -10.52 -13.62 15.37
N THR A 144 -10.12 -12.53 14.73
CA THR A 144 -9.09 -12.53 13.68
C THR A 144 -7.72 -12.90 14.25
N LEU A 145 -7.33 -12.30 15.37
CA LEU A 145 -6.07 -12.61 16.05
C LEU A 145 -5.96 -14.11 16.41
N ARG A 146 -7.04 -14.69 16.92
CA ARG A 146 -7.07 -16.09 17.39
C ARG A 146 -7.08 -17.13 16.26
N ARG A 147 -7.33 -16.74 15.01
CA ARG A 147 -7.16 -17.64 13.84
C ARG A 147 -5.71 -18.10 13.69
N PHE A 148 -4.76 -17.33 14.20
CA PHE A 148 -3.33 -17.67 14.17
C PHE A 148 -2.88 -18.60 15.31
N LYS A 149 -3.77 -19.00 16.25
CA LYS A 149 -3.44 -19.85 17.40
C LYS A 149 -2.64 -21.10 17.02
N PRO A 150 -2.96 -21.88 15.96
CA PRO A 150 -2.19 -23.05 15.57
C PRO A 150 -0.79 -22.74 15.05
N HIS A 151 -0.51 -21.49 14.70
CA HIS A 151 0.69 -21.02 14.01
C HIS A 151 1.53 -20.06 14.87
N THR A 152 1.21 -19.98 16.16
CA THR A 152 1.88 -19.10 17.11
C THR A 152 3.11 -19.80 17.70
N LEU A 153 4.22 -19.10 17.76
CA LEU A 153 5.46 -19.57 18.37
C LEU A 153 5.55 -19.13 19.85
N SER A 154 6.56 -19.59 20.57
CA SER A 154 6.82 -19.10 21.92
C SER A 154 7.26 -17.63 21.89
N GLU A 155 7.06 -16.91 22.99
CA GLU A 155 7.43 -15.50 23.12
C GLU A 155 8.89 -15.24 22.72
N LYS A 156 9.81 -16.12 23.13
CA LYS A 156 11.25 -15.99 22.80
C LYS A 156 11.53 -16.18 21.30
N GLU A 157 10.83 -17.12 20.67
CA GLU A 157 10.94 -17.35 19.23
C GLU A 157 10.37 -16.19 18.43
N GLU A 158 9.21 -15.65 18.81
CA GLU A 158 8.63 -14.47 18.16
C GLU A 158 9.54 -13.24 18.30
N GLN A 159 10.09 -12.99 19.48
CA GLN A 159 11.07 -11.92 19.72
C GLN A 159 12.33 -12.10 18.86
N LEU A 160 12.83 -13.33 18.75
CA LEU A 160 13.98 -13.63 17.90
C LEU A 160 13.69 -13.37 16.42
N LEU A 161 12.51 -13.79 15.93
CA LEU A 161 12.09 -13.54 14.55
C LEU A 161 11.96 -12.03 14.27
N ASN A 162 11.35 -11.25 15.17
CA ASN A 162 11.24 -9.80 15.03
C ASN A 162 12.62 -9.13 14.90
N GLN A 163 13.60 -9.54 15.72
CA GLN A 163 14.95 -9.00 15.64
C GLN A 163 15.67 -9.44 14.34
N ARG A 164 15.47 -10.68 13.91
CA ARG A 164 16.07 -11.21 12.67
C ARG A 164 15.47 -10.54 11.44
N ASN A 165 14.21 -10.13 11.46
CA ASN A 165 13.58 -9.42 10.37
C ASN A 165 14.26 -8.08 10.04
N LEU A 166 14.89 -7.42 11.01
CA LEU A 166 15.64 -6.17 10.76
C LEU A 166 16.76 -6.35 9.73
N THR A 167 17.48 -7.48 9.80
CA THR A 167 18.62 -7.81 8.90
C THR A 167 18.26 -8.86 7.85
N GLY A 168 17.03 -9.39 7.88
CA GLY A 168 16.45 -10.34 6.95
C GLY A 168 15.50 -9.63 5.97
N ARG A 169 14.23 -9.99 6.06
CA ARG A 169 13.17 -9.53 5.15
C ARG A 169 13.17 -8.01 4.94
N SER A 170 13.13 -7.24 6.03
CA SER A 170 13.07 -5.78 5.94
C SER A 170 14.28 -5.14 5.27
N ALA A 171 15.47 -5.72 5.44
CA ALA A 171 16.68 -5.24 4.78
C ALA A 171 16.64 -5.50 3.26
N PHE A 172 16.14 -6.65 2.82
CA PHE A 172 15.98 -6.95 1.40
C PHE A 172 14.88 -6.13 0.74
N GLU A 173 13.77 -5.86 1.44
CA GLU A 173 12.72 -4.96 0.98
C GLU A 173 13.27 -3.53 0.79
N GLN A 174 14.01 -3.02 1.76
CA GLN A 174 14.66 -1.72 1.66
C GLN A 174 15.68 -1.65 0.53
N LEU A 175 16.52 -2.68 0.38
CA LEU A 175 17.49 -2.77 -0.72
C LEU A 175 16.80 -2.73 -2.10
N TYR A 176 15.66 -3.39 -2.24
CA TYR A 176 14.86 -3.32 -3.47
C TYR A 176 14.37 -1.90 -3.75
N GLU A 177 13.82 -1.22 -2.75
CA GLU A 177 13.31 0.15 -2.90
C GLU A 177 14.44 1.15 -3.25
N GLU A 178 15.58 1.05 -2.59
CA GLU A 178 16.75 1.89 -2.85
C GLU A 178 17.31 1.63 -4.25
N LEU A 179 17.47 0.37 -4.64
CA LEU A 179 17.94 0.00 -5.98
C LEU A 179 16.96 0.51 -7.04
N SER A 180 15.68 0.18 -6.93
CA SER A 180 14.66 0.56 -7.91
C SER A 180 14.54 2.09 -8.05
N GLY A 181 14.55 2.82 -6.96
CA GLY A 181 14.55 4.29 -6.96
C GLY A 181 15.81 4.91 -7.57
N SER A 182 16.94 4.16 -7.61
CA SER A 182 18.20 4.63 -8.19
C SER A 182 18.30 4.38 -9.71
N LEU A 183 17.49 3.46 -10.26
CA LEU A 183 17.56 3.13 -11.68
C LEU A 183 17.25 4.34 -12.57
N ARG A 184 18.01 4.45 -13.66
CA ARG A 184 17.82 5.46 -14.71
C ARG A 184 17.83 4.78 -16.06
N PHE A 185 16.88 5.16 -16.89
CA PHE A 185 16.62 4.57 -18.20
C PHE A 185 16.99 5.58 -19.28
N ARG A 186 18.04 5.28 -20.05
CA ARG A 186 18.55 6.16 -21.11
C ARG A 186 18.05 5.71 -22.46
N LEU A 187 17.29 6.56 -23.12
CA LEU A 187 16.77 6.30 -24.47
C LEU A 187 16.51 7.60 -25.23
N THR A 188 16.45 7.46 -26.56
CA THR A 188 16.14 8.57 -27.44
C THR A 188 14.65 8.73 -27.61
N VAL A 189 14.10 9.88 -27.21
CA VAL A 189 12.70 10.26 -27.38
C VAL A 189 12.62 11.51 -28.24
N ASN A 190 11.88 11.45 -29.37
CA ASN A 190 11.75 12.54 -30.33
C ASN A 190 13.10 13.09 -30.87
N GLY A 191 14.13 12.23 -31.00
CA GLY A 191 15.45 12.59 -31.50
C GLY A 191 16.41 13.16 -30.45
N GLU A 192 15.99 13.27 -29.19
CA GLU A 192 16.82 13.72 -28.07
C GLU A 192 17.09 12.58 -27.10
N GLU A 193 18.32 12.46 -26.63
CA GLU A 193 18.69 11.50 -25.60
C GLU A 193 18.17 11.97 -24.23
N GLN A 194 17.43 11.12 -23.54
CA GLN A 194 16.82 11.43 -22.24
C GLN A 194 17.20 10.37 -21.22
N GLU A 195 17.33 10.79 -19.98
CA GLU A 195 17.49 9.93 -18.81
C GLU A 195 16.19 9.97 -17.99
N LEU A 196 15.47 8.86 -17.96
CA LEU A 196 14.13 8.76 -17.40
C LEU A 196 14.12 7.95 -16.11
N THR A 197 13.13 8.23 -15.28
CA THR A 197 12.74 7.41 -14.11
C THR A 197 11.89 6.20 -14.55
N ASP A 198 11.68 5.24 -13.64
CA ASP A 198 10.80 4.09 -13.87
C ASP A 198 9.40 4.50 -14.35
N GLY A 199 8.76 5.43 -13.66
CA GLY A 199 7.43 5.92 -14.04
C GLY A 199 7.39 6.57 -15.41
N GLU A 200 8.43 7.29 -15.80
CA GLU A 200 8.52 7.94 -17.11
C GLU A 200 8.72 6.93 -18.24
N VAL A 201 9.61 5.94 -18.08
CA VAL A 201 9.80 4.91 -19.11
C VAL A 201 8.57 4.02 -19.27
N MET A 202 7.87 3.70 -18.18
CA MET A 202 6.61 2.95 -18.21
C MET A 202 5.48 3.74 -18.88
N ALA A 203 5.46 5.06 -18.78
CA ALA A 203 4.51 5.91 -19.50
C ALA A 203 4.72 5.84 -21.03
N LEU A 204 5.95 5.62 -21.50
CA LEU A 204 6.25 5.46 -22.93
C LEU A 204 5.62 4.19 -23.52
N LEU A 205 5.34 3.15 -22.72
CA LEU A 205 4.65 1.94 -23.19
C LEU A 205 3.18 2.20 -23.61
N ARG A 206 2.66 3.39 -23.30
CA ARG A 206 1.31 3.83 -23.67
C ARG A 206 1.30 4.85 -24.83
N GLN A 207 2.45 5.08 -25.48
CA GLN A 207 2.52 5.97 -26.63
C GLN A 207 2.01 5.29 -27.92
N PRO A 208 1.45 6.05 -28.87
CA PRO A 208 0.96 5.50 -30.15
C PRO A 208 2.07 4.84 -30.99
N ASP A 209 3.28 5.40 -30.96
CA ASP A 209 4.42 4.89 -31.73
C ASP A 209 4.89 3.53 -31.19
N ARG A 210 4.72 2.49 -32.02
CA ARG A 210 5.13 1.12 -31.69
C ARG A 210 6.64 0.99 -31.50
N THR A 211 7.43 1.69 -32.31
CA THR A 211 8.90 1.65 -32.26
C THR A 211 9.39 2.23 -30.93
N LEU A 212 8.79 3.33 -30.49
CA LEU A 212 9.10 3.93 -29.20
C LEU A 212 8.73 3.00 -28.03
N ARG A 213 7.56 2.37 -28.09
CA ARG A 213 7.15 1.38 -27.05
C ARG A 213 8.13 0.20 -26.98
N GLU A 214 8.50 -0.38 -28.13
CA GLU A 214 9.46 -1.49 -28.19
C GLU A 214 10.83 -1.07 -27.66
N HIS A 215 11.29 0.12 -27.99
CA HIS A 215 12.57 0.66 -27.50
C HIS A 215 12.51 0.90 -25.98
N ALA A 216 11.46 1.56 -25.49
CA ALA A 216 11.27 1.78 -24.05
C ALA A 216 11.25 0.46 -23.26
N PHE A 217 10.54 -0.55 -23.78
CA PHE A 217 10.48 -1.87 -23.15
C PHE A 217 11.84 -2.58 -23.16
N THR A 218 12.59 -2.48 -24.26
CA THR A 218 13.93 -3.06 -24.35
C THR A 218 14.87 -2.40 -23.34
N VAL A 219 14.92 -1.08 -23.29
CA VAL A 219 15.76 -0.33 -22.34
C VAL A 219 15.36 -0.65 -20.89
N PHE A 220 14.06 -0.75 -20.61
CA PHE A 220 13.56 -1.16 -19.30
C PHE A 220 14.11 -2.54 -18.90
N LEU A 221 14.00 -3.54 -19.78
CA LEU A 221 14.47 -4.90 -19.49
C LEU A 221 16.00 -4.96 -19.39
N GLU A 222 16.74 -4.30 -20.28
CA GLU A 222 18.21 -4.29 -20.27
C GLU A 222 18.77 -3.63 -19.01
N THR A 223 18.18 -2.52 -18.58
CA THR A 223 18.55 -1.85 -17.32
C THR A 223 18.37 -2.79 -16.14
N HIS A 224 17.19 -3.45 -16.03
CA HIS A 224 16.97 -4.44 -14.96
C HIS A 224 17.88 -5.65 -15.09
N ALA A 225 18.15 -6.13 -16.30
CA ALA A 225 19.08 -7.25 -16.55
C ALA A 225 20.51 -6.93 -16.07
N GLY A 226 20.94 -5.66 -16.20
CA GLY A 226 22.22 -5.20 -15.63
C GLY A 226 22.30 -5.34 -14.10
N HIS A 227 21.18 -5.38 -13.41
CA HIS A 227 21.06 -5.56 -11.95
C HIS A 227 20.53 -6.95 -11.54
N SER A 228 20.45 -7.90 -12.47
CA SER A 228 19.85 -9.22 -12.29
C SER A 228 20.41 -9.98 -11.09
N LEU A 229 21.73 -9.89 -10.84
CA LEU A 229 22.36 -10.54 -9.69
C LEU A 229 21.72 -10.10 -8.36
N VAL A 230 21.58 -8.79 -8.17
CA VAL A 230 21.02 -8.22 -6.93
C VAL A 230 19.53 -8.51 -6.84
N LEU A 231 18.77 -8.25 -7.91
CA LEU A 231 17.31 -8.49 -7.96
C LEU A 231 16.97 -9.97 -7.71
N THR A 232 17.72 -10.90 -8.34
CA THR A 232 17.54 -12.33 -8.12
C THR A 232 17.89 -12.73 -6.68
N SER A 233 18.95 -12.14 -6.11
CA SER A 233 19.31 -12.38 -4.71
C SER A 233 18.23 -11.91 -3.74
N ILE A 234 17.70 -10.70 -3.95
CA ILE A 234 16.59 -10.16 -3.15
C ILE A 234 15.39 -11.11 -3.20
N PHE A 235 14.92 -11.43 -4.42
CA PHE A 235 13.75 -12.26 -4.64
C PHE A 235 13.90 -13.65 -4.00
N ASN A 236 15.04 -14.33 -4.22
CA ASN A 236 15.28 -15.66 -3.68
C ASN A 236 15.36 -15.67 -2.15
N ASN A 237 15.95 -14.62 -1.53
CA ASN A 237 16.03 -14.54 -0.08
C ASN A 237 14.64 -14.28 0.54
N LEU A 238 13.82 -13.43 -0.06
CA LEU A 238 12.45 -13.20 0.41
C LEU A 238 11.58 -14.45 0.29
N LEU A 239 11.69 -15.21 -0.81
CA LEU A 239 11.00 -16.50 -0.96
C LEU A 239 11.49 -17.55 0.05
N LEU A 240 12.80 -17.61 0.29
CA LEU A 240 13.36 -18.54 1.27
C LEU A 240 12.92 -18.17 2.69
N ASP A 241 12.94 -16.89 3.03
CA ASP A 241 12.48 -16.38 4.32
C ASP A 241 11.02 -16.78 4.58
N HIS A 242 10.14 -16.52 3.61
CA HIS A 242 8.73 -16.93 3.68
C HIS A 242 8.57 -18.44 3.86
N LYS A 243 9.31 -19.25 3.09
CA LYS A 243 9.28 -20.71 3.20
C LYS A 243 9.72 -21.18 4.59
N VAL A 244 10.79 -20.59 5.13
CA VAL A 244 11.31 -20.94 6.46
C VAL A 244 10.30 -20.54 7.54
N GLU A 245 9.71 -19.36 7.46
CA GLU A 245 8.69 -18.90 8.41
C GLU A 245 7.45 -19.82 8.36
N CYS A 246 6.95 -20.17 7.17
CA CYS A 246 5.85 -21.12 7.04
C CYS A 246 6.15 -22.47 7.69
N ALA A 247 7.36 -22.99 7.53
CA ALA A 247 7.77 -24.25 8.15
C ALA A 247 7.85 -24.14 9.68
N LEU A 248 8.42 -23.06 10.23
CA LEU A 248 8.49 -22.82 11.67
C LEU A 248 7.10 -22.70 12.29
N ARG A 249 6.19 -22.02 11.64
CA ARG A 249 4.80 -21.80 12.10
C ARG A 249 3.84 -22.96 11.76
N GLN A 250 4.36 -24.02 11.12
CA GLN A 250 3.60 -25.22 10.75
C GLN A 250 2.37 -24.90 9.87
N TYR A 251 2.55 -24.01 8.89
CA TYR A 251 1.54 -23.83 7.85
C TYR A 251 1.59 -24.97 6.84
N ASP A 252 0.46 -25.62 6.59
CA ASP A 252 0.34 -26.72 5.62
C ASP A 252 0.48 -26.23 4.17
N ASP A 253 0.15 -24.96 3.92
CA ASP A 253 0.26 -24.29 2.63
C ASP A 253 0.96 -22.94 2.78
N VAL A 254 1.90 -22.63 1.88
CA VAL A 254 2.63 -21.35 1.87
C VAL A 254 1.74 -20.12 1.62
N VAL A 255 0.53 -20.31 1.10
CA VAL A 255 -0.46 -19.25 0.88
C VAL A 255 -1.42 -19.08 2.08
N LEU A 256 -1.47 -20.05 2.98
CA LEU A 256 -2.39 -20.02 4.13
C LEU A 256 -2.22 -18.76 5.01
N PRO A 257 -1.01 -18.28 5.33
CA PRO A 257 -0.84 -17.02 6.08
C PRO A 257 -1.55 -15.84 5.43
N THR A 258 -1.48 -15.75 4.10
CA THR A 258 -2.16 -14.71 3.31
C THR A 258 -3.68 -14.85 3.36
N HIS A 259 -4.20 -16.07 3.31
CA HIS A 259 -5.65 -16.29 3.45
C HIS A 259 -6.15 -15.89 4.84
N LEU A 260 -5.42 -16.24 5.90
CA LEU A 260 -5.76 -15.86 7.27
C LEU A 260 -5.73 -14.35 7.46
N ALA A 261 -4.68 -13.68 6.98
CA ALA A 261 -4.53 -12.23 7.07
C ALA A 261 -5.61 -11.48 6.26
N ASN A 262 -6.07 -12.04 5.14
CA ASN A 262 -7.14 -11.46 4.34
C ASN A 262 -8.55 -11.93 4.77
N GLU A 263 -8.66 -12.72 5.82
CA GLU A 263 -9.93 -13.24 6.33
C GLU A 263 -10.76 -13.97 5.27
N ILE A 264 -10.10 -14.65 4.33
CA ILE A 264 -10.74 -15.31 3.21
C ILE A 264 -10.52 -16.83 3.24
N ALA A 265 -11.54 -17.59 2.91
CA ALA A 265 -11.41 -19.03 2.82
C ALA A 265 -10.63 -19.42 1.54
N PRO A 266 -9.70 -20.42 1.60
CA PRO A 266 -8.97 -20.90 0.44
C PRO A 266 -9.87 -21.30 -0.73
N GLN A 267 -11.03 -21.91 -0.45
CA GLN A 267 -12.01 -22.33 -1.44
C GLN A 267 -12.60 -21.15 -2.23
N THR A 268 -12.72 -19.98 -1.61
CA THR A 268 -13.17 -18.75 -2.29
C THR A 268 -12.15 -18.30 -3.33
N VAL A 269 -10.85 -18.33 -2.97
CA VAL A 269 -9.77 -17.99 -3.90
C VAL A 269 -9.69 -19.00 -5.04
N GLU A 270 -9.80 -20.29 -4.74
CA GLU A 270 -9.82 -21.34 -5.75
C GLU A 270 -11.00 -21.17 -6.73
N ALA A 271 -12.20 -20.91 -6.23
CA ALA A 271 -13.38 -20.66 -7.06
C ALA A 271 -13.21 -19.42 -7.95
N MET A 272 -12.59 -18.36 -7.43
CA MET A 272 -12.24 -17.18 -8.20
C MET A 272 -11.24 -17.52 -9.32
N MET A 273 -10.15 -18.24 -9.01
CA MET A 273 -9.15 -18.65 -10.01
C MET A 273 -9.77 -19.50 -11.12
N GLN A 274 -10.58 -20.47 -10.77
CA GLN A 274 -11.32 -21.29 -11.76
C GLN A 274 -12.28 -20.45 -12.62
N ALA A 275 -12.93 -19.43 -12.04
CA ALA A 275 -13.78 -18.53 -12.81
C ALA A 275 -12.93 -17.68 -13.78
N VAL A 276 -11.78 -17.15 -13.35
CA VAL A 276 -10.85 -16.39 -14.21
C VAL A 276 -10.36 -17.26 -15.37
N GLU A 277 -9.91 -18.49 -15.11
CA GLU A 277 -9.42 -19.42 -16.14
C GLU A 277 -10.50 -19.75 -17.18
N ARG A 278 -11.75 -19.99 -16.75
CA ARG A 278 -12.87 -20.20 -17.67
C ARG A 278 -13.14 -19.01 -18.60
N HIS A 279 -12.75 -17.80 -18.20
CA HIS A 279 -12.95 -16.57 -18.96
C HIS A 279 -11.73 -16.14 -19.78
N TYR A 280 -10.60 -16.86 -19.78
CA TYR A 280 -9.47 -16.57 -20.66
C TYR A 280 -9.84 -16.45 -22.15
N PRO A 281 -10.78 -17.24 -22.70
CA PRO A 281 -11.21 -17.05 -24.10
C PRO A 281 -11.74 -15.64 -24.39
N LEU A 282 -12.47 -15.02 -23.44
CA LEU A 282 -12.97 -13.65 -23.58
C LEU A 282 -11.82 -12.63 -23.67
N ALA A 283 -10.81 -12.78 -22.81
CA ALA A 283 -9.61 -11.93 -22.88
C ALA A 283 -8.86 -12.10 -24.22
N GLN A 284 -8.77 -13.35 -24.72
CA GLN A 284 -8.18 -13.61 -26.02
C GLN A 284 -8.96 -12.97 -27.18
N GLU A 285 -10.29 -12.97 -27.12
CA GLU A 285 -11.15 -12.28 -28.11
C GLU A 285 -10.92 -10.77 -28.07
N TYR A 286 -10.83 -10.18 -26.89
CA TYR A 286 -10.49 -8.76 -26.73
C TYR A 286 -9.14 -8.44 -27.38
N PHE A 287 -8.09 -9.22 -27.13
CA PHE A 287 -6.78 -8.96 -27.73
C PHE A 287 -6.75 -9.17 -29.24
N ARG A 288 -7.51 -10.12 -29.78
CA ARG A 288 -7.71 -10.27 -31.25
C ARG A 288 -8.44 -9.04 -31.83
N LEU A 289 -9.44 -8.52 -31.13
CA LEU A 289 -10.11 -7.28 -31.53
C LEU A 289 -9.15 -6.10 -31.49
N LYS A 290 -8.37 -5.95 -30.41
CA LYS A 290 -7.36 -4.89 -30.27
C LYS A 290 -6.32 -4.94 -31.38
N ALA A 291 -5.82 -6.13 -31.75
CA ALA A 291 -4.90 -6.28 -32.87
C ALA A 291 -5.48 -5.70 -34.17
N ARG A 292 -6.73 -6.08 -34.51
CA ARG A 292 -7.43 -5.55 -35.69
C ARG A 292 -7.61 -4.03 -35.66
N LEU A 293 -7.97 -3.48 -34.49
CA LEU A 293 -8.17 -2.04 -34.32
C LEU A 293 -6.86 -1.27 -34.48
N LEU A 294 -5.73 -1.85 -34.06
CA LEU A 294 -4.40 -1.28 -34.21
C LEU A 294 -3.79 -1.56 -35.61
N GLY A 295 -4.45 -2.35 -36.47
CA GLY A 295 -3.93 -2.70 -37.78
C GLY A 295 -2.76 -3.70 -37.77
N PHE A 296 -2.69 -4.55 -36.71
CA PHE A 296 -1.64 -5.55 -36.57
C PHE A 296 -2.18 -6.95 -36.78
N ASP A 297 -1.42 -7.80 -37.48
CA ASP A 297 -1.76 -9.23 -37.62
C ASP A 297 -1.66 -9.95 -36.28
N ARG A 298 -0.69 -9.54 -35.44
CA ARG A 298 -0.44 -10.08 -34.11
C ARG A 298 0.08 -9.01 -33.17
N LEU A 299 -0.45 -8.99 -31.95
CA LEU A 299 0.08 -8.15 -30.87
C LEU A 299 1.39 -8.72 -30.33
N LYS A 300 2.34 -7.83 -30.02
CA LYS A 300 3.46 -8.09 -29.12
C LYS A 300 3.03 -7.73 -27.69
N ASN A 301 3.83 -8.11 -26.70
CA ASN A 301 3.63 -7.69 -25.31
C ASN A 301 3.67 -6.16 -25.17
N THR A 302 4.48 -5.47 -25.96
CA THR A 302 4.56 -4.00 -26.00
C THR A 302 3.32 -3.31 -26.60
N ASP A 303 2.40 -4.08 -27.19
CA ASP A 303 1.14 -3.54 -27.73
C ASP A 303 -0.04 -3.65 -26.75
N LEU A 304 0.14 -4.35 -25.61
CA LEU A 304 -0.94 -4.56 -24.65
C LEU A 304 -1.52 -3.24 -24.12
N TYR A 305 -0.67 -2.24 -23.91
CA TYR A 305 -1.05 -0.92 -23.45
C TYR A 305 -1.10 0.14 -24.56
N ALA A 306 -0.90 -0.27 -25.83
CA ALA A 306 -0.98 0.66 -26.95
C ALA A 306 -2.36 1.30 -27.03
N PRO A 307 -2.47 2.64 -27.16
CA PRO A 307 -3.73 3.30 -27.36
C PRO A 307 -4.31 2.94 -28.72
N ILE A 308 -5.60 2.70 -28.81
CA ILE A 308 -6.28 2.38 -30.09
C ILE A 308 -6.48 3.65 -30.92
N ASP A 309 -6.71 4.78 -30.28
CA ASP A 309 -6.85 6.08 -30.91
C ASP A 309 -5.64 6.96 -30.59
N ALA A 310 -5.05 7.58 -31.62
CA ALA A 310 -3.77 8.29 -31.54
C ALA A 310 -3.79 9.60 -30.72
N GLN A 311 -4.93 10.04 -30.19
CA GLN A 311 -5.09 11.28 -29.46
C GLN A 311 -5.65 11.04 -28.06
N ALA A 312 -4.80 10.52 -27.16
CA ALA A 312 -5.04 10.79 -25.74
C ALA A 312 -4.46 12.18 -25.46
N GLU A 313 -5.32 13.18 -25.28
CA GLU A 313 -4.88 14.48 -24.78
C GLU A 313 -4.27 14.30 -23.41
N ALA A 314 -3.12 14.94 -23.20
CA ALA A 314 -2.51 14.96 -21.87
C ALA A 314 -3.40 15.77 -20.92
N ILE A 315 -3.65 15.25 -19.71
CA ILE A 315 -4.53 15.81 -18.71
C ILE A 315 -3.67 16.47 -17.63
N PRO A 316 -3.65 17.80 -17.51
CA PRO A 316 -2.96 18.48 -16.41
C PRO A 316 -3.53 18.09 -15.05
N PHE A 317 -2.70 18.05 -14.00
CA PHE A 317 -3.12 17.65 -12.65
C PHE A 317 -4.34 18.43 -12.10
N PRO A 318 -4.46 19.76 -12.27
CA PRO A 318 -5.66 20.48 -11.85
C PRO A 318 -6.94 20.06 -12.60
N GLN A 319 -6.82 19.64 -13.85
CA GLN A 319 -7.94 19.09 -14.61
C GLN A 319 -8.31 17.69 -14.10
N ALA A 320 -7.32 16.85 -13.78
CA ALA A 320 -7.55 15.56 -13.15
C ALA A 320 -8.28 15.71 -11.81
N GLN A 321 -7.86 16.65 -10.98
CA GLN A 321 -8.55 17.00 -9.74
C GLN A 321 -10.02 17.33 -9.99
N THR A 322 -10.31 18.18 -10.97
CA THR A 322 -11.69 18.58 -11.31
C THR A 322 -12.53 17.38 -11.78
N LEU A 323 -11.97 16.53 -12.65
CA LEU A 323 -12.63 15.33 -13.15
C LEU A 323 -12.98 14.37 -12.03
N ILE A 324 -12.04 14.10 -11.11
CA ILE A 324 -12.24 13.20 -9.98
C ILE A 324 -13.30 13.77 -9.04
N GLN A 325 -13.18 15.02 -8.63
CA GLN A 325 -14.15 15.65 -7.71
C GLN A 325 -15.56 15.70 -8.30
N THR A 326 -15.68 16.02 -9.59
CA THR A 326 -16.97 16.03 -10.29
C THR A 326 -17.57 14.63 -10.36
N SER A 327 -16.75 13.64 -10.68
CA SER A 327 -17.16 12.23 -10.74
C SER A 327 -17.68 11.73 -9.38
N PHE A 328 -16.91 11.99 -8.32
CA PHE A 328 -17.26 11.59 -6.96
C PHE A 328 -18.49 12.33 -6.45
N GLY A 329 -18.64 13.63 -6.79
CA GLY A 329 -19.81 14.44 -6.42
C GLY A 329 -21.12 13.97 -7.03
N ARG A 330 -21.07 13.36 -8.22
CA ARG A 330 -22.25 12.73 -8.84
C ARG A 330 -22.75 11.49 -8.07
N PHE A 331 -21.87 10.86 -7.31
CA PHE A 331 -22.21 9.74 -6.44
C PHE A 331 -22.61 10.21 -5.03
N SER A 332 -21.78 11.07 -4.41
CA SER A 332 -21.98 11.54 -3.04
C SER A 332 -21.22 12.85 -2.79
N GLU A 333 -21.90 13.86 -2.26
CA GLU A 333 -21.26 15.12 -1.83
C GLU A 333 -20.21 14.88 -0.75
N GLN A 334 -20.47 13.96 0.20
CA GLN A 334 -19.50 13.59 1.23
C GLN A 334 -18.24 12.97 0.63
N PHE A 335 -18.40 12.08 -0.36
CA PHE A 335 -17.28 11.43 -1.03
C PHE A 335 -16.38 12.45 -1.73
N ALA A 336 -16.99 13.40 -2.46
CA ALA A 336 -16.29 14.50 -3.11
C ALA A 336 -15.62 15.45 -2.12
N ALA A 337 -16.27 15.75 -0.99
CA ALA A 337 -15.71 16.65 0.03
C ALA A 337 -14.46 16.04 0.68
N ILE A 338 -14.48 14.74 1.00
CA ILE A 338 -13.29 14.03 1.53
C ILE A 338 -12.17 14.07 0.49
N ALA A 339 -12.45 13.75 -0.78
CA ALA A 339 -11.44 13.83 -1.84
C ALA A 339 -10.86 15.25 -2.01
N ALA A 340 -11.68 16.29 -1.87
CA ALA A 340 -11.23 17.68 -1.94
C ALA A 340 -10.21 18.02 -0.84
N ASP A 341 -10.36 17.48 0.37
CA ASP A 341 -9.41 17.66 1.46
C ASP A 341 -8.01 17.13 1.10
N PHE A 342 -7.90 15.99 0.41
CA PHE A 342 -6.63 15.44 -0.03
C PHE A 342 -5.85 16.40 -0.93
N PHE A 343 -6.55 17.08 -1.84
CA PHE A 343 -5.92 18.07 -2.73
C PHE A 343 -5.59 19.38 -2.02
N THR A 344 -6.52 19.91 -1.23
CA THR A 344 -6.38 21.24 -0.64
C THR A 344 -5.44 21.28 0.56
N ARG A 345 -5.36 20.15 1.33
CA ARG A 345 -4.53 20.03 2.51
C ARG A 345 -3.18 19.38 2.26
N ARG A 346 -2.84 19.15 0.97
CA ARG A 346 -1.57 18.57 0.58
C ARG A 346 -1.30 17.18 1.20
N TRP A 347 -2.30 16.29 1.11
CA TRP A 347 -2.17 14.90 1.55
C TRP A 347 -1.69 13.97 0.41
N ILE A 348 -1.43 14.54 -0.77
CA ILE A 348 -0.99 13.84 -1.98
C ILE A 348 0.42 14.30 -2.36
N ASP A 349 1.30 13.35 -2.60
CA ASP A 349 2.57 13.55 -3.29
C ASP A 349 2.47 12.96 -4.71
N ALA A 350 2.33 13.82 -5.72
CA ALA A 350 2.11 13.41 -7.11
C ALA A 350 3.24 13.82 -8.05
N GLU A 351 4.19 14.65 -7.60
CA GLU A 351 5.32 15.11 -8.42
C GLU A 351 6.21 13.96 -8.86
N VAL A 352 6.60 13.97 -10.14
CA VAL A 352 7.56 13.01 -10.70
C VAL A 352 8.98 13.51 -10.46
N ARG A 353 9.75 12.77 -9.67
CA ARG A 353 11.14 13.11 -9.36
C ARG A 353 12.01 11.87 -9.14
N GLY A 354 13.32 12.03 -9.37
CA GLY A 354 14.29 10.97 -9.11
C GLY A 354 14.38 10.63 -7.61
N GLY A 355 14.61 9.36 -7.28
CA GLY A 355 14.71 8.90 -5.90
C GLY A 355 13.35 8.71 -5.20
N LYS A 356 12.25 8.92 -5.87
CA LYS A 356 10.91 8.60 -5.38
C LYS A 356 10.60 7.12 -5.61
N ARG A 357 9.94 6.47 -4.67
CA ARG A 357 9.46 5.10 -4.81
C ARG A 357 8.54 4.97 -6.02
N GLY A 358 8.70 3.89 -6.79
CA GLY A 358 7.82 3.56 -7.91
C GLY A 358 6.43 3.11 -7.48
N GLY A 359 5.49 3.16 -8.43
CA GLY A 359 4.09 2.79 -8.17
C GLY A 359 3.28 3.91 -7.49
N ALA A 360 2.17 3.52 -6.85
CA ALA A 360 1.32 4.40 -6.06
C ALA A 360 0.85 3.64 -4.81
N PHE A 361 0.49 4.38 -3.75
CA PHE A 361 -0.14 3.81 -2.56
C PHE A 361 -0.88 4.88 -1.77
N CYS A 362 -1.83 4.43 -0.96
CA CYS A 362 -2.41 5.18 0.14
C CYS A 362 -2.03 4.52 1.47
N ALA A 363 -1.53 5.30 2.42
CA ALA A 363 -1.14 4.83 3.75
C ALA A 363 -1.83 5.63 4.86
N ALA A 364 -2.23 4.94 5.93
CA ALA A 364 -2.82 5.54 7.11
C ALA A 364 -2.12 5.06 8.38
N LEU A 365 -2.03 5.92 9.38
CA LEU A 365 -1.42 5.58 10.68
C LEU A 365 -2.48 5.08 11.66
N SER A 366 -3.52 5.86 11.88
CA SER A 366 -4.55 5.58 12.87
C SER A 366 -5.81 6.40 12.61
N PRO A 367 -6.94 6.11 13.29
CA PRO A 367 -8.16 6.90 13.21
C PRO A 367 -7.99 8.38 13.56
N ARG A 368 -6.91 8.76 14.23
CA ARG A 368 -6.63 10.15 14.66
C ARG A 368 -5.98 10.99 13.56
N HIS A 369 -5.29 10.32 12.63
CA HIS A 369 -4.55 10.96 11.54
C HIS A 369 -5.28 10.78 10.22
N HIS A 370 -5.03 11.68 9.27
CA HIS A 370 -5.50 11.50 7.91
C HIS A 370 -4.59 10.53 7.15
N PRO A 371 -5.09 9.85 6.11
CA PRO A 371 -4.25 9.07 5.22
C PRO A 371 -3.44 9.96 4.27
N TYR A 372 -2.37 9.39 3.72
CA TYR A 372 -1.46 10.02 2.76
C TYR A 372 -1.40 9.22 1.47
N VAL A 373 -1.36 9.91 0.34
CA VAL A 373 -1.28 9.30 -1.00
C VAL A 373 0.05 9.63 -1.65
N LEU A 374 0.72 8.64 -2.22
CA LEU A 374 1.88 8.81 -3.08
C LEU A 374 1.58 8.23 -4.46
N CYS A 375 1.89 8.98 -5.53
CA CYS A 375 1.85 8.52 -6.91
C CYS A 375 2.85 9.31 -7.75
N SER A 376 3.07 8.91 -9.01
CA SER A 376 3.86 9.67 -9.99
C SER A 376 2.96 10.05 -11.16
N TYR A 377 2.60 11.33 -11.27
CA TYR A 377 1.62 11.82 -12.23
C TYR A 377 2.29 12.39 -13.48
N ASN A 378 2.14 11.73 -14.63
CA ASN A 378 2.74 12.11 -15.92
C ASN A 378 1.73 12.75 -16.91
N GLY A 379 0.48 12.93 -16.50
CA GLY A 379 -0.57 13.55 -17.33
C GLY A 379 -1.32 12.57 -18.22
N THR A 380 -1.27 11.28 -17.98
CA THR A 380 -2.02 10.28 -18.75
C THR A 380 -3.39 10.01 -18.13
N GLY A 381 -4.33 9.50 -18.93
CA GLY A 381 -5.64 9.06 -18.41
C GLY A 381 -5.50 7.96 -17.35
N ARG A 382 -4.45 7.13 -17.43
CA ARG A 382 -4.14 6.12 -16.42
C ARG A 382 -3.72 6.76 -15.09
N ASP A 383 -2.96 7.86 -15.14
CA ASP A 383 -2.55 8.55 -13.92
C ASP A 383 -3.76 9.15 -13.20
N VAL A 384 -4.74 9.66 -13.97
CA VAL A 384 -6.01 10.14 -13.39
C VAL A 384 -6.76 8.98 -12.70
N ALA A 385 -6.82 7.81 -13.33
CA ALA A 385 -7.41 6.61 -12.74
C ALA A 385 -6.65 6.16 -11.49
N THR A 386 -5.31 6.19 -11.51
CA THR A 386 -4.47 5.88 -10.36
C THR A 386 -4.75 6.84 -9.18
N VAL A 387 -4.81 8.15 -9.42
CA VAL A 387 -5.17 9.11 -8.36
C VAL A 387 -6.56 8.83 -7.80
N ALA A 388 -7.54 8.50 -8.65
CA ALA A 388 -8.88 8.13 -8.21
C ALA A 388 -8.89 6.84 -7.38
N HIS A 389 -8.08 5.85 -7.75
CA HIS A 389 -7.85 4.60 -7.03
C HIS A 389 -7.33 4.87 -5.61
N GLU A 390 -6.21 5.60 -5.50
CA GLU A 390 -5.60 5.90 -4.21
C GLU A 390 -6.52 6.75 -3.32
N LEU A 391 -7.29 7.66 -3.92
CA LEU A 391 -8.32 8.40 -3.19
C LEU A 391 -9.46 7.50 -2.72
N GLY A 392 -9.78 6.43 -3.44
CA GLY A 392 -10.71 5.41 -2.99
C GLY A 392 -10.28 4.76 -1.68
N HIS A 393 -9.00 4.36 -1.58
CA HIS A 393 -8.40 3.90 -0.31
C HIS A 393 -8.44 5.00 0.75
N GLY A 394 -8.05 6.22 0.40
CA GLY A 394 -8.02 7.35 1.32
C GLY A 394 -9.40 7.66 1.92
N ILE A 395 -10.45 7.62 1.10
CA ILE A 395 -11.82 7.82 1.57
C ILE A 395 -12.27 6.64 2.45
N HIS A 396 -11.88 5.40 2.11
CA HIS A 396 -12.15 4.24 2.94
C HIS A 396 -11.55 4.41 4.33
N TYR A 397 -10.26 4.72 4.43
CA TYR A 397 -9.60 5.03 5.72
C TYR A 397 -10.27 6.18 6.46
N TRP A 398 -10.63 7.25 5.76
CA TRP A 398 -11.30 8.39 6.38
C TRP A 398 -12.65 8.01 7.00
N LEU A 399 -13.43 7.19 6.33
CA LEU A 399 -14.72 6.72 6.82
C LEU A 399 -14.57 5.67 7.93
N SER A 400 -13.50 4.87 7.90
CA SER A 400 -13.15 3.87 8.93
C SER A 400 -12.68 4.49 10.26
N ARG A 401 -12.46 5.81 10.33
CA ARG A 401 -12.05 6.52 11.57
C ARG A 401 -13.03 6.38 12.75
N ARG A 402 -14.20 5.80 12.53
CA ARG A 402 -15.15 5.45 13.59
C ARG A 402 -14.81 4.14 14.29
N GLN A 403 -13.95 3.33 13.71
CA GLN A 403 -13.49 2.07 14.27
C GLN A 403 -12.41 2.30 15.34
N LYS A 404 -12.23 1.30 16.20
CA LYS A 404 -11.04 1.20 17.05
C LYS A 404 -9.79 0.99 16.19
N LEU A 405 -8.63 1.40 16.69
CA LEU A 405 -7.36 1.24 15.97
C LEU A 405 -7.11 -0.21 15.56
N LEU A 406 -7.41 -1.17 16.44
CA LEU A 406 -7.21 -2.60 16.18
C LEU A 406 -8.17 -3.18 15.09
N ASN A 407 -9.19 -2.42 14.69
CA ASN A 407 -10.12 -2.75 13.60
C ASN A 407 -10.11 -1.70 12.48
N TYR A 408 -9.10 -0.84 12.44
CA TYR A 408 -9.05 0.29 11.51
C TYR A 408 -8.63 -0.12 10.10
N ASP A 409 -7.66 -1.02 10.01
CA ASP A 409 -7.16 -1.53 8.73
C ASP A 409 -8.09 -2.61 8.18
N ALA A 410 -8.53 -2.42 6.95
CA ALA A 410 -9.28 -3.44 6.24
C ALA A 410 -8.32 -4.48 5.60
N PRO A 411 -8.69 -5.78 5.55
CA PRO A 411 -7.95 -6.75 4.76
C PRO A 411 -7.82 -6.29 3.30
N LEU A 412 -6.68 -6.62 2.66
CA LEU A 412 -6.33 -6.13 1.32
C LEU A 412 -7.45 -6.38 0.29
N VAL A 413 -8.09 -7.54 0.33
CA VAL A 413 -9.20 -7.90 -0.58
C VAL A 413 -10.44 -7.01 -0.42
N LEU A 414 -10.65 -6.38 0.74
CA LEU A 414 -11.72 -5.41 0.98
C LEU A 414 -11.26 -3.98 0.69
N ALA A 415 -10.00 -3.68 0.97
CA ALA A 415 -9.41 -2.38 0.67
C ALA A 415 -9.52 -2.07 -0.83
N GLU A 416 -9.21 -3.02 -1.70
CA GLU A 416 -9.30 -2.88 -3.16
C GLU A 416 -10.73 -2.69 -3.66
N THR A 417 -11.75 -3.11 -2.91
CA THR A 417 -13.14 -2.84 -3.26
C THR A 417 -13.42 -1.33 -3.30
N ALA A 418 -12.87 -0.57 -2.36
CA ALA A 418 -13.05 0.88 -2.30
C ALA A 418 -12.29 1.60 -3.42
N SER A 419 -11.06 1.19 -3.71
CA SER A 419 -10.22 1.78 -4.76
C SER A 419 -10.79 1.53 -6.16
N VAL A 420 -11.15 0.28 -6.48
CA VAL A 420 -11.78 -0.08 -7.76
C VAL A 420 -13.14 0.59 -7.92
N PHE A 421 -13.92 0.74 -6.84
CA PHE A 421 -15.18 1.48 -6.88
C PHE A 421 -14.96 2.95 -7.31
N ALA A 422 -13.94 3.61 -6.78
CA ALA A 422 -13.59 4.98 -7.14
C ALA A 422 -13.15 5.09 -8.62
N GLU A 423 -12.36 4.13 -9.13
CA GLU A 423 -12.04 4.04 -10.57
C GLU A 423 -13.28 3.88 -11.44
N ILE A 424 -14.23 3.03 -11.03
CA ILE A 424 -15.48 2.79 -11.76
C ILE A 424 -16.32 4.08 -11.80
N LEU A 425 -16.41 4.84 -10.71
CA LEU A 425 -17.11 6.12 -10.70
C LEU A 425 -16.52 7.10 -11.72
N LEU A 426 -15.18 7.23 -11.73
CA LEU A 426 -14.47 8.07 -12.70
C LEU A 426 -14.72 7.60 -14.13
N THR A 427 -14.53 6.32 -14.40
CA THR A 427 -14.71 5.74 -15.75
C THR A 427 -16.14 5.93 -16.26
N ARG A 428 -17.15 5.69 -15.42
CA ARG A 428 -18.56 5.93 -15.79
C ARG A 428 -18.85 7.39 -16.09
N HIS A 429 -18.28 8.31 -15.32
CA HIS A 429 -18.40 9.74 -15.56
C HIS A 429 -17.79 10.10 -16.92
N LEU A 430 -16.55 9.71 -17.18
CA LEU A 430 -15.86 10.00 -18.45
C LEU A 430 -16.61 9.41 -19.65
N LEU A 431 -17.13 8.18 -19.53
CA LEU A 431 -17.94 7.55 -20.58
C LEU A 431 -19.26 8.30 -20.85
N ALA A 432 -19.88 8.87 -19.82
CA ALA A 432 -21.11 9.64 -19.98
C ALA A 432 -20.86 11.00 -20.67
N GLU A 433 -19.71 11.63 -20.43
CA GLU A 433 -19.30 12.89 -21.04
C GLU A 433 -18.67 12.71 -22.43
N ALA A 434 -18.30 11.50 -22.82
CA ALA A 434 -17.63 11.23 -24.09
C ALA A 434 -18.54 11.55 -25.29
N GLN A 435 -18.16 12.60 -26.04
CA GLN A 435 -18.94 13.15 -27.17
C GLN A 435 -18.79 12.35 -28.46
N SER A 436 -17.77 11.48 -28.58
CA SER A 436 -17.53 10.72 -29.79
C SER A 436 -17.31 9.23 -29.51
N PRO A 437 -17.64 8.35 -30.50
CA PRO A 437 -17.34 6.93 -30.40
C PRO A 437 -15.84 6.63 -30.20
N ALA A 438 -14.96 7.48 -30.75
CA ALA A 438 -13.50 7.33 -30.61
C ALA A 438 -13.07 7.54 -29.15
N VAL A 439 -13.53 8.63 -28.50
CA VAL A 439 -13.26 8.88 -27.08
C VAL A 439 -13.81 7.77 -26.20
N ARG A 440 -15.05 7.31 -26.46
CA ARG A 440 -15.64 6.17 -25.71
C ARG A 440 -14.81 4.90 -25.85
N ARG A 441 -14.33 4.60 -27.06
CA ARG A 441 -13.48 3.44 -27.32
C ARG A 441 -12.15 3.56 -26.58
N SER A 442 -11.52 4.72 -26.62
CA SER A 442 -10.26 4.97 -25.90
C SER A 442 -10.39 4.78 -24.38
N LEU A 443 -11.55 5.16 -23.78
CA LEU A 443 -11.82 4.96 -22.36
C LEU A 443 -12.10 3.50 -21.98
N LEU A 444 -12.49 2.65 -22.93
CA LEU A 444 -12.82 1.24 -22.71
C LEU A 444 -11.65 0.29 -23.01
N CYS A 445 -10.57 0.79 -23.58
CA CYS A 445 -9.41 0.03 -24.03
C CYS A 445 -8.11 0.45 -23.38
#